data_ed143c6588fae00c9b30e5db2c3860e6
#
_entry.id   ed143c6588fae00c9b30e5db2c3860e6
#
_cell.length_a   1.000
_cell.length_b   1.000
_cell.length_c   1.000
_cell.angle_alpha   90.00
_cell.angle_beta   90.00
_cell.angle_gamma   90.00
#
_symmetry.space_group_name_H-M   'P 1'
#
loop_
_entity.id
_entity.type
_entity.pdbx_description
1 polymer ?
#
loop_
_entity_poly.entity_id
_entity_poly.type
_entity_poly.pdbx_seq_one_letter_code
_entity_poly.pdbx_strand_id
1 'polypeptide(L)' 'MPTPQNNIIEALEAEIIRLKTELTHTEDRLSEMRKKLDDMAIKLYGGARN' A
#
# COMPACT_ATOMS: atom_id res chain seq x y z
N MET A 1 -17.58 27.16 19.82
CA MET A 1 -17.58 25.82 20.36
C MET A 1 -17.88 24.78 19.29
N PRO A 2 -17.01 23.86 19.09
CA PRO A 2 -17.26 22.87 18.05
C PRO A 2 -18.38 21.92 18.47
N THR A 3 -19.18 21.56 17.51
CA THR A 3 -20.26 20.65 17.77
C THR A 3 -19.71 19.22 17.77
N PRO A 4 -20.40 18.30 18.42
CA PRO A 4 -19.95 16.90 18.35
C PRO A 4 -19.85 16.39 16.94
N GLN A 5 -20.69 16.90 16.04
CA GLN A 5 -20.66 16.47 14.66
C GLN A 5 -19.34 16.85 13.99
N ASN A 6 -18.85 18.05 14.29
CA ASN A 6 -17.58 18.46 13.73
C ASN A 6 -16.45 17.55 14.19
N ASN A 7 -16.49 17.18 15.46
CA ASN A 7 -15.47 16.26 15.98
C ASN A 7 -15.53 14.92 15.27
N ILE A 8 -16.73 14.44 15.02
CA ILE A 8 -16.89 13.15 14.35
C ILE A 8 -16.35 13.25 12.94
N ILE A 9 -16.66 14.32 12.23
CA ILE A 9 -16.19 14.50 10.87
C ILE A 9 -14.68 14.55 10.84
N GLU A 10 -14.08 15.29 11.74
CA GLU A 10 -12.63 15.38 11.78
C GLU A 10 -12.00 14.05 12.07
N ALA A 11 -12.59 13.29 13.00
CA ALA A 11 -12.07 11.98 13.31
C ALA A 11 -12.15 11.05 12.12
N LEU A 12 -13.25 11.12 11.38
CA LEU A 12 -13.41 10.30 10.20
C LEU A 12 -12.42 10.70 9.11
N GLU A 13 -12.22 11.99 8.94
CA GLU A 13 -11.26 12.44 7.94
C GLU A 13 -9.85 11.98 8.27
N ALA A 14 -9.49 12.06 9.55
CA ALA A 14 -8.17 11.58 9.96
C ALA A 14 -8.04 10.10 9.71
N GLU A 15 -9.11 9.35 9.96
CA GLU A 15 -9.09 7.92 9.74
C GLU A 15 -8.93 7.61 8.25
N ILE A 16 -9.60 8.36 7.41
CA ILE A 16 -9.48 8.15 5.97
C ILE A 16 -8.05 8.38 5.52
N ILE A 17 -7.44 9.44 5.99
CA ILE A 17 -6.06 9.73 5.62
C ILE A 17 -5.14 8.63 6.09
N ARG A 18 -5.34 8.13 7.30
CA ARG A 18 -4.50 7.07 7.82
C ARG A 18 -4.66 5.80 7.01
N LEU A 19 -5.90 5.48 6.66
CA LEU A 19 -6.15 4.28 5.87
C LEU A 19 -5.54 4.39 4.48
N LYS A 20 -5.63 5.57 3.88
CA LYS A 20 -5.00 5.77 2.57
C LYS A 20 -3.50 5.60 2.65
N THR A 21 -2.89 6.12 3.71
CA THR A 21 -1.46 5.99 3.88
C THR A 21 -1.07 4.52 4.04
N GLU A 22 -1.82 3.79 4.84
CA GLU A 22 -1.53 2.38 5.04
C GLU A 22 -1.72 1.60 3.75
N LEU A 23 -2.73 1.96 2.98
CA LEU A 23 -2.95 1.29 1.72
C LEU A 23 -1.80 1.53 0.76
N THR A 24 -1.32 2.76 0.70
CA THR A 24 -0.18 3.08 -0.15
C THR A 24 1.05 2.29 0.27
N HIS A 25 1.28 2.20 1.57
CA HIS A 25 2.40 1.41 2.07
C HIS A 25 2.29 -0.03 1.67
N THR A 26 1.10 -0.59 1.81
CA THR A 26 0.88 -1.99 1.48
C THR A 26 1.09 -2.21 -0.01
N GLU A 27 0.60 -1.30 -0.83
CA GLU A 27 0.78 -1.42 -2.26
C GLU A 27 2.26 -1.35 -2.66
N ASP A 28 3.00 -0.48 -1.99
CA ASP A 28 4.43 -0.40 -2.26
C ASP A 28 5.13 -1.71 -1.92
N ARG A 29 4.77 -2.28 -0.79
CA ARG A 29 5.38 -3.54 -0.37
C ARG A 29 5.02 -4.66 -1.34
N LEU A 30 3.78 -4.68 -1.78
CA LEU A 30 3.37 -5.67 -2.76
C LEU A 30 4.14 -5.51 -4.05
N SER A 31 4.31 -4.28 -4.49
CA SER A 31 5.04 -4.02 -5.71
C SER A 31 6.47 -4.51 -5.61
N GLU A 32 7.10 -4.28 -4.46
CA GLU A 32 8.46 -4.75 -4.26
C GLU A 32 8.54 -6.26 -4.21
N MET A 33 7.56 -6.87 -3.58
CA MET A 33 7.54 -8.33 -3.53
C MET A 33 7.39 -8.92 -4.91
N ARG A 34 6.56 -8.31 -5.74
CA ARG A 34 6.38 -8.76 -7.10
C ARG A 34 7.67 -8.65 -7.88
N LYS A 35 8.41 -7.56 -7.68
CA LYS A 35 9.69 -7.39 -8.34
C LYS A 35 10.65 -8.49 -7.93
N LYS A 36 10.68 -8.81 -6.65
CA LYS A 36 11.55 -9.87 -6.18
C LYS A 36 11.16 -11.22 -6.78
N LEU A 37 9.86 -11.46 -6.85
CA LEU A 37 9.39 -12.69 -7.46
C LEU A 37 9.76 -12.76 -8.94
N ASP A 38 9.60 -11.65 -9.62
CA ASP A 38 9.98 -11.60 -11.03
C ASP A 38 11.48 -11.87 -11.20
N ASP A 39 12.29 -11.26 -10.35
CA ASP A 39 13.73 -11.47 -10.42
C ASP A 39 14.06 -12.93 -10.18
N MET A 40 13.41 -13.53 -9.21
CA MET A 40 13.66 -14.93 -8.94
C MET A 40 13.24 -15.81 -10.11
N ALA A 41 12.09 -15.49 -10.68
CA ALA A 41 11.60 -16.26 -11.82
C ALA A 41 12.55 -16.12 -12.99
N ILE A 42 13.04 -14.94 -13.23
CA ILE A 42 13.98 -14.70 -14.31
C ILE A 42 15.25 -15.50 -14.07
N LYS A 43 15.74 -15.50 -12.84
CA LYS A 43 16.94 -16.24 -12.54
C LYS A 43 16.76 -17.73 -12.70
N LEU A 44 15.57 -18.22 -12.33
CA LEU A 44 15.32 -19.65 -12.38
C LEU A 44 14.95 -20.11 -13.79
N TYR A 45 14.15 -19.35 -14.46
CA TYR A 45 13.62 -19.78 -15.76
C TYR A 45 14.08 -18.90 -16.89
N GLY A 46 14.17 -17.60 -16.63
CA GLY A 46 14.47 -16.66 -17.68
C GLY A 46 15.82 -16.88 -18.30
N GLY A 47 16.76 -17.28 -17.48
CA GLY A 47 18.09 -17.54 -18.02
C GLY A 47 18.08 -18.64 -19.04
N ALA A 48 17.22 -19.56 -18.86
CA ALA A 48 17.11 -20.65 -19.82
C ALA A 48 16.41 -20.23 -21.06
N ARG A 49 15.63 -19.16 -20.95
CA ARG A 49 14.91 -18.78 -22.06
C ARG A 49 15.69 -18.15 -23.11
N ASN A 50 16.32 -17.41 -22.97
CA ASN A 50 17.04 -16.76 -23.94
C ASN A 50 17.04 -17.21 -25.07
#